data_62fb2801e60c4bbcf50bbba7d7a7c68f
#
_entry.id   62fb2801e60c4bbcf50bbba7d7a7c68f
#
_cell.length_a   1.000
_cell.length_b   1.000
_cell.length_c   1.000
_cell.angle_alpha   90.00
_cell.angle_beta   90.00
_cell.angle_gamma   90.00
#
_symmetry.space_group_name_H-M   'P 1'
#
loop_
_entity.id
_entity.type
_entity.pdbx_description
1 polymer ?
#
loop_
_entity_poly.entity_id
_entity_poly.type
_entity_poly.pdbx_seq_one_letter_code
_entity_poly.pdbx_strand_id
1 'polypeptide(L)'
;AGDRFVNLEKDMKPKDFDEAYEVQTQLRQKLPRGSLGGYKIALSSKIQQDYHKISHPVYGGLFKNEIFNSPKTIVLKNYHRMSVEFELAFELSERIIDPSIQRNPENIVHDILNVLPAIELIDDRGANYDGLDPLSLACDNAWSGGLVLGDPINNWQEKDFLDIQSTCEWNNEPRLTTGVLDAKPFENLSWLINELHSRKSELKPGMIIITGSVFKVRQAKVGDKINHILSDHGKVSIAVI
;
A
#
# COMPACT_ATOMS: atom_id res chain seq x y z
N ALA A 1 9.20 -18.54 -1.37
CA ALA A 1 9.94 -17.30 -1.16
C ALA A 1 10.87 -17.09 -2.36
N GLY A 2 10.87 -15.90 -2.94
CA GLY A 2 11.78 -15.55 -4.04
C GLY A 2 13.22 -15.34 -3.56
N ASP A 3 14.11 -15.07 -4.50
CA ASP A 3 15.48 -14.70 -4.20
C ASP A 3 15.53 -13.35 -3.46
N ARG A 4 16.66 -13.07 -2.79
CA ARG A 4 16.90 -11.79 -2.13
C ARG A 4 16.76 -10.64 -3.13
N PHE A 5 16.08 -9.55 -2.73
CA PHE A 5 16.02 -8.34 -3.54
C PHE A 5 17.41 -7.69 -3.65
N VAL A 6 17.77 -7.33 -4.86
CA VAL A 6 18.94 -6.51 -5.19
C VAL A 6 18.53 -5.45 -6.24
N ASN A 7 19.16 -4.28 -6.20
CA ASN A 7 18.97 -3.30 -7.26
C ASN A 7 19.40 -3.90 -8.61
N LEU A 8 18.70 -3.51 -9.67
CA LEU A 8 19.07 -3.90 -11.03
C LEU A 8 20.45 -3.34 -11.39
N GLU A 9 21.25 -4.14 -12.07
CA GLU A 9 22.54 -3.73 -12.60
C GLU A 9 22.37 -2.65 -13.69
N LYS A 10 23.41 -1.86 -13.92
CA LYS A 10 23.37 -0.67 -14.79
C LYS A 10 22.83 -0.96 -16.20
N ASP A 11 23.17 -2.10 -16.79
CA ASP A 11 22.77 -2.54 -18.13
C ASP A 11 21.34 -3.10 -18.20
N MET A 12 20.76 -3.47 -17.05
CA MET A 12 19.37 -3.94 -16.91
C MET A 12 18.44 -2.89 -16.31
N LYS A 13 18.98 -1.77 -15.84
CA LYS A 13 18.22 -0.75 -15.14
C LYS A 13 17.40 0.08 -16.15
N PRO A 14 16.08 0.28 -15.90
CA PRO A 14 15.27 1.17 -16.72
C PRO A 14 15.81 2.60 -16.67
N LYS A 15 15.61 3.35 -17.74
CA LYS A 15 16.09 4.74 -17.86
C LYS A 15 15.26 5.73 -17.01
N ASP A 16 13.98 5.42 -16.81
CA ASP A 16 13.00 6.25 -16.11
C ASP A 16 11.86 5.41 -15.51
N PHE A 17 10.90 6.07 -14.84
CA PHE A 17 9.74 5.40 -14.25
C PHE A 17 8.76 4.86 -15.32
N ASP A 18 8.71 5.44 -16.52
CA ASP A 18 7.84 4.93 -17.57
C ASP A 18 8.27 3.51 -17.95
N GLU A 19 9.54 3.32 -18.23
CA GLU A 19 10.11 2.00 -18.53
C GLU A 19 10.02 1.05 -17.32
N ALA A 20 10.25 1.55 -16.09
CA ALA A 20 10.14 0.74 -14.88
C ALA A 20 8.72 0.18 -14.69
N TYR A 21 7.68 0.97 -14.94
CA TYR A 21 6.28 0.51 -14.83
C TYR A 21 5.85 -0.39 -15.98
N GLU A 22 6.45 -0.27 -17.16
CA GLU A 22 6.28 -1.26 -18.23
C GLU A 22 6.85 -2.63 -17.79
N VAL A 23 8.07 -2.64 -17.24
CA VAL A 23 8.69 -3.85 -16.67
C VAL A 23 7.83 -4.43 -15.55
N GLN A 24 7.35 -3.58 -14.61
CA GLN A 24 6.44 -4.00 -13.54
C GLN A 24 5.18 -4.68 -14.08
N THR A 25 4.58 -4.12 -15.14
CA THR A 25 3.38 -4.67 -15.75
C THR A 25 3.65 -6.04 -16.36
N GLN A 26 4.76 -6.20 -17.06
CA GLN A 26 5.18 -7.49 -17.61
C GLN A 26 5.49 -8.51 -16.50
N LEU A 27 6.13 -8.09 -15.42
CA LEU A 27 6.39 -8.93 -14.24
C LEU A 27 5.07 -9.44 -13.65
N ARG A 28 4.12 -8.55 -13.38
CA ARG A 28 2.81 -8.93 -12.82
C ARG A 28 2.07 -9.95 -13.68
N GLN A 29 2.11 -9.81 -15.01
CA GLN A 29 1.48 -10.75 -15.93
C GLN A 29 2.11 -12.16 -15.91
N LYS A 30 3.39 -12.25 -15.56
CA LYS A 30 4.14 -13.51 -15.50
C LYS A 30 4.03 -14.20 -14.14
N LEU A 31 3.71 -13.45 -13.08
CA LEU A 31 3.58 -14.01 -11.73
C LEU A 31 2.28 -14.80 -11.58
N PRO A 32 2.32 -16.03 -11.03
CA PRO A 32 1.13 -16.85 -10.80
C PRO A 32 0.37 -16.41 -9.54
N ARG A 33 0.16 -15.09 -9.36
CA ARG A 33 -0.46 -14.49 -8.15
C ARG A 33 -1.93 -14.12 -8.35
N GLY A 34 -2.45 -14.27 -9.57
CA GLY A 34 -3.84 -13.97 -9.89
C GLY A 34 -4.05 -12.60 -10.55
N SER A 35 -5.30 -12.17 -10.62
CA SER A 35 -5.67 -10.87 -11.21
C SER A 35 -5.37 -9.72 -10.27
N LEU A 36 -5.19 -8.54 -10.85
CA LEU A 36 -5.00 -7.30 -10.11
C LEU A 36 -6.26 -6.98 -9.28
N GLY A 37 -6.08 -6.66 -8.00
CA GLY A 37 -7.12 -6.30 -7.04
C GLY A 37 -7.06 -4.85 -6.59
N GLY A 38 -5.97 -4.15 -6.94
CA GLY A 38 -5.76 -2.78 -6.55
C GLY A 38 -4.30 -2.37 -6.60
N TYR A 39 -3.94 -1.32 -5.85
CA TYR A 39 -2.58 -0.78 -5.82
C TYR A 39 -2.17 -0.32 -4.42
N LYS A 40 -0.86 -0.25 -4.21
CA LYS A 40 -0.22 0.29 -3.01
C LYS A 40 0.80 1.37 -3.39
N ILE A 41 1.10 2.26 -2.46
CA ILE A 41 2.11 3.30 -2.61
C ILE A 41 3.30 2.98 -1.70
N ALA A 42 4.50 3.09 -2.22
CA ALA A 42 5.75 3.06 -1.47
C ALA A 42 6.46 4.42 -1.59
N LEU A 43 7.35 4.73 -0.66
CA LEU A 43 8.08 6.00 -0.59
C LEU A 43 7.12 7.21 -0.60
N SER A 44 6.00 7.10 0.13
CA SER A 44 4.89 8.07 0.13
C SER A 44 5.25 9.39 0.81
N SER A 45 6.18 9.39 1.78
CA SER A 45 6.55 10.59 2.52
C SER A 45 7.59 11.43 1.79
N LYS A 46 7.51 12.76 1.96
CA LYS A 46 8.50 13.69 1.40
C LYS A 46 9.93 13.38 1.88
N ILE A 47 10.09 12.93 3.12
CA ILE A 47 11.40 12.54 3.67
C ILE A 47 12.01 11.38 2.88
N GLN A 48 11.21 10.35 2.57
CA GLN A 48 11.67 9.22 1.76
C GLN A 48 11.99 9.64 0.33
N GLN A 49 11.13 10.47 -0.27
CA GLN A 49 11.34 10.97 -1.63
C GLN A 49 12.64 11.80 -1.73
N ASP A 50 12.88 12.70 -0.78
CA ASP A 50 14.11 13.50 -0.75
C ASP A 50 15.36 12.63 -0.54
N TYR A 51 15.28 11.63 0.34
CA TYR A 51 16.37 10.69 0.58
C TYR A 51 16.74 9.92 -0.70
N HIS A 52 15.72 9.46 -1.43
CA HIS A 52 15.92 8.71 -2.68
C HIS A 52 16.01 9.59 -3.93
N LYS A 53 15.96 10.93 -3.78
CA LYS A 53 16.07 11.93 -4.87
C LYS A 53 15.00 11.72 -5.96
N ILE A 54 13.78 11.42 -5.56
CA ILE A 54 12.60 11.32 -6.42
C ILE A 54 11.60 12.43 -6.09
N SER A 55 10.78 12.81 -7.07
CA SER A 55 9.79 13.89 -6.93
C SER A 55 8.38 13.42 -6.59
N HIS A 56 8.15 12.11 -6.62
CA HIS A 56 6.84 11.48 -6.42
C HIS A 56 7.01 10.10 -5.77
N PRO A 57 5.95 9.52 -5.20
CA PRO A 57 5.97 8.15 -4.69
C PRO A 57 6.22 7.10 -5.78
N VAL A 58 6.41 5.86 -5.35
CA VAL A 58 6.45 4.66 -6.20
C VAL A 58 5.21 3.82 -5.91
N TYR A 59 4.63 3.14 -6.91
CA TYR A 59 3.49 2.26 -6.67
C TYR A 59 3.74 0.83 -7.12
N GLY A 60 2.95 -0.10 -6.56
CA GLY A 60 2.89 -1.50 -6.95
C GLY A 60 1.46 -2.01 -7.03
N GLY A 61 1.25 -3.14 -7.71
CA GLY A 61 -0.06 -3.79 -7.81
C GLY A 61 -0.31 -4.74 -6.64
N LEU A 62 -1.53 -4.77 -6.14
CA LEU A 62 -2.06 -5.74 -5.20
C LEU A 62 -2.83 -6.83 -5.96
N PHE A 63 -2.60 -8.09 -5.64
CA PHE A 63 -3.30 -9.21 -6.28
C PHE A 63 -4.54 -9.61 -5.48
N LYS A 64 -5.66 -9.91 -6.16
CA LYS A 64 -6.93 -10.27 -5.50
C LYS A 64 -6.78 -11.42 -4.51
N ASN A 65 -5.98 -12.42 -4.86
CA ASN A 65 -5.77 -13.60 -4.01
C ASN A 65 -4.96 -13.31 -2.74
N GLU A 66 -4.41 -12.09 -2.60
CA GLU A 66 -3.57 -11.65 -1.49
C GLU A 66 -4.21 -10.50 -0.72
N ILE A 67 -5.46 -10.17 -1.02
CA ILE A 67 -6.30 -9.27 -0.24
C ILE A 67 -7.19 -10.13 0.64
N PHE A 68 -7.01 -10.06 1.95
CA PHE A 68 -7.66 -10.89 2.94
C PHE A 68 -8.56 -10.04 3.84
N ASN A 69 -9.57 -10.67 4.44
CA ASN A 69 -10.39 -10.05 5.48
C ASN A 69 -9.84 -10.38 6.87
N SER A 70 -9.96 -9.42 7.78
CA SER A 70 -9.65 -9.55 9.20
C SER A 70 -10.73 -10.38 9.95
N PRO A 71 -10.34 -11.15 11.00
CA PRO A 71 -8.97 -11.42 11.42
C PRO A 71 -8.27 -12.42 10.51
N LYS A 72 -6.95 -12.29 10.33
CA LYS A 72 -6.18 -13.18 9.44
C LYS A 72 -4.98 -13.80 10.16
N THR A 73 -4.78 -15.09 9.99
CA THR A 73 -3.53 -15.76 10.33
C THR A 73 -2.59 -15.72 9.13
N ILE A 74 -1.40 -15.18 9.34
CA ILE A 74 -0.35 -15.05 8.34
C ILE A 74 0.74 -16.09 8.62
N VAL A 75 1.05 -16.89 7.61
CA VAL A 75 2.08 -17.93 7.69
C VAL A 75 3.41 -17.33 7.25
N LEU A 76 4.28 -16.97 8.21
CA LEU A 76 5.51 -16.19 7.96
C LEU A 76 6.46 -16.87 6.97
N LYS A 77 6.53 -18.21 6.96
CA LYS A 77 7.39 -18.97 6.03
C LYS A 77 7.06 -18.76 4.54
N ASN A 78 5.90 -18.20 4.23
CA ASN A 78 5.51 -17.87 2.85
C ASN A 78 6.19 -16.60 2.33
N TYR A 79 6.83 -15.83 3.22
CA TYR A 79 7.56 -14.60 2.94
C TYR A 79 9.04 -14.82 3.17
N HIS A 80 9.86 -14.11 2.41
CA HIS A 80 11.31 -14.12 2.66
C HIS A 80 11.66 -13.26 3.88
N ARG A 81 11.13 -12.04 3.94
CA ARG A 81 11.23 -11.13 5.10
C ARG A 81 10.00 -10.23 5.15
N MET A 82 9.02 -10.64 5.93
CA MET A 82 7.77 -9.89 6.03
C MET A 82 7.89 -8.70 6.97
N SER A 83 7.51 -7.54 6.46
CA SER A 83 7.29 -6.32 7.22
C SER A 83 5.83 -5.90 7.14
N VAL A 84 5.40 -5.04 8.06
CA VAL A 84 4.01 -4.63 8.24
C VAL A 84 3.92 -3.11 8.26
N GLU A 85 2.90 -2.58 7.59
CA GLU A 85 2.50 -1.18 7.62
C GLU A 85 1.01 -1.02 7.95
N PHE A 86 0.62 0.15 8.50
CA PHE A 86 -0.72 0.45 9.01
C PHE A 86 -1.30 1.60 8.22
N GLU A 87 -2.37 1.35 7.48
CA GLU A 87 -2.84 2.26 6.45
C GLU A 87 -4.36 2.45 6.45
N LEU A 88 -4.82 3.50 5.78
CA LEU A 88 -6.16 3.55 5.25
C LEU A 88 -6.21 2.86 3.90
N ALA A 89 -7.22 2.02 3.71
CA ALA A 89 -7.56 1.46 2.41
C ALA A 89 -8.81 2.15 1.85
N PHE A 90 -8.82 2.38 0.55
CA PHE A 90 -9.91 2.98 -0.19
C PHE A 90 -10.43 1.99 -1.24
N GLU A 91 -11.68 1.60 -1.14
CA GLU A 91 -12.37 0.87 -2.19
C GLU A 91 -12.91 1.85 -3.21
N LEU A 92 -12.61 1.63 -4.48
CA LEU A 92 -12.97 2.55 -5.56
C LEU A 92 -14.41 2.36 -6.02
N SER A 93 -15.11 3.49 -6.26
CA SER A 93 -16.47 3.55 -6.81
C SER A 93 -16.50 3.46 -8.34
N GLU A 94 -17.72 3.38 -8.93
CA GLU A 94 -17.94 3.37 -10.39
C GLU A 94 -17.38 4.63 -11.09
N ARG A 95 -17.30 5.76 -10.41
CA ARG A 95 -16.82 7.02 -10.96
C ARG A 95 -15.34 6.99 -11.36
N ILE A 96 -14.56 6.03 -10.82
CA ILE A 96 -13.12 5.91 -11.06
C ILE A 96 -12.77 5.71 -12.54
N ILE A 97 -13.69 5.19 -13.35
CA ILE A 97 -13.43 4.87 -14.77
C ILE A 97 -13.28 6.09 -15.68
N ASP A 98 -13.67 7.29 -15.22
CA ASP A 98 -13.58 8.51 -16.03
C ASP A 98 -12.18 9.14 -15.95
N PRO A 99 -11.34 9.02 -17.01
CA PRO A 99 -9.99 9.56 -17.03
C PRO A 99 -9.95 11.08 -17.29
N SER A 100 -11.07 11.70 -17.65
CA SER A 100 -11.14 13.14 -17.92
C SER A 100 -11.11 14.00 -16.66
N ILE A 101 -11.41 13.38 -15.51
CA ILE A 101 -11.44 14.07 -14.22
C ILE A 101 -10.03 14.09 -13.62
N GLN A 102 -9.46 15.29 -13.45
CA GLN A 102 -8.24 15.48 -12.66
C GLN A 102 -8.59 15.40 -11.17
N ARG A 103 -8.02 14.41 -10.46
CA ARG A 103 -8.27 14.20 -9.03
C ARG A 103 -7.40 15.12 -8.19
N ASN A 104 -7.99 15.59 -7.10
CA ASN A 104 -7.33 16.33 -6.03
C ASN A 104 -7.97 15.93 -4.68
N PRO A 105 -7.43 16.31 -3.51
CA PRO A 105 -7.97 15.89 -2.21
C PRO A 105 -9.44 16.23 -1.98
N GLU A 106 -9.96 17.33 -2.59
CA GLU A 106 -11.34 17.76 -2.41
C GLU A 106 -12.32 16.92 -3.22
N ASN A 107 -11.94 16.48 -4.43
CA ASN A 107 -12.88 15.77 -5.32
C ASN A 107 -12.72 14.25 -5.34
N ILE A 108 -11.57 13.72 -4.87
CA ILE A 108 -11.31 12.27 -4.87
C ILE A 108 -12.27 11.50 -3.96
N VAL A 109 -12.85 12.16 -2.97
CA VAL A 109 -13.86 11.57 -2.07
C VAL A 109 -15.08 11.02 -2.84
N HIS A 110 -15.40 11.56 -4.00
CA HIS A 110 -16.49 11.08 -4.85
C HIS A 110 -16.15 9.79 -5.61
N ASP A 111 -14.87 9.41 -5.68
CA ASP A 111 -14.41 8.18 -6.31
C ASP A 111 -14.25 7.03 -5.31
N ILE A 112 -14.54 7.27 -4.02
CA ILE A 112 -14.40 6.31 -2.93
C ILE A 112 -15.77 5.70 -2.61
N LEU A 113 -15.84 4.37 -2.62
CA LEU A 113 -17.01 3.61 -2.16
C LEU A 113 -16.93 3.37 -0.65
N ASN A 114 -15.82 2.83 -0.18
CA ASN A 114 -15.57 2.54 1.23
C ASN A 114 -14.18 2.97 1.66
N VAL A 115 -14.06 3.31 2.96
CA VAL A 115 -12.78 3.53 3.66
C VAL A 115 -12.66 2.46 4.74
N LEU A 116 -11.50 1.80 4.83
CA LEU A 116 -11.27 0.66 5.70
C LEU A 116 -9.93 0.80 6.43
N PRO A 117 -9.81 0.30 7.67
CA PRO A 117 -8.51 0.06 8.28
C PRO A 117 -7.81 -1.09 7.56
N ALA A 118 -6.51 -0.96 7.33
CA ALA A 118 -5.73 -1.95 6.62
C ALA A 118 -4.38 -2.22 7.29
N ILE A 119 -3.89 -3.46 7.12
CA ILE A 119 -2.51 -3.85 7.41
C ILE A 119 -1.90 -4.33 6.09
N GLU A 120 -0.91 -3.59 5.59
CA GLU A 120 -0.10 -4.04 4.45
C GLU A 120 0.93 -5.07 4.89
N LEU A 121 1.10 -6.10 4.08
CA LEU A 121 2.16 -7.10 4.19
C LEU A 121 3.19 -6.85 3.09
N ILE A 122 4.40 -6.51 3.48
CA ILE A 122 5.51 -6.21 2.57
C ILE A 122 6.46 -7.39 2.60
N ASP A 123 6.85 -7.92 1.45
CA ASP A 123 7.96 -8.87 1.36
C ASP A 123 9.15 -8.22 0.67
N ASP A 124 9.99 -7.54 1.45
CA ASP A 124 11.15 -6.84 0.93
C ASP A 124 12.32 -7.78 0.56
N ARG A 125 12.14 -9.06 0.77
CA ARG A 125 13.09 -10.14 0.45
C ARG A 125 14.52 -9.87 0.89
N GLY A 126 14.69 -9.25 2.06
CA GLY A 126 16.00 -8.95 2.64
C GLY A 126 16.72 -7.79 1.95
N ALA A 127 15.97 -6.87 1.32
CA ALA A 127 16.51 -5.67 0.71
C ALA A 127 17.38 -4.86 1.67
N ASN A 128 18.40 -4.21 1.12
CA ASN A 128 19.12 -3.17 1.82
C ASN A 128 18.46 -1.82 1.53
N TYR A 129 17.90 -1.18 2.55
CA TYR A 129 17.25 0.12 2.40
C TYR A 129 18.25 1.25 2.13
N ASP A 130 19.49 1.12 2.65
CA ASP A 130 20.58 2.03 2.34
C ASP A 130 21.02 1.81 0.88
N GLY A 131 20.82 2.81 0.04
CA GLY A 131 21.14 2.72 -1.38
C GLY A 131 20.08 2.02 -2.26
N LEU A 132 18.86 1.84 -1.74
CA LEU A 132 17.72 1.38 -2.53
C LEU A 132 17.53 2.27 -3.76
N ASP A 133 17.47 1.64 -4.94
CA ASP A 133 17.15 2.30 -6.19
C ASP A 133 15.64 2.30 -6.45
N PRO A 134 14.97 3.47 -6.55
CA PRO A 134 13.54 3.55 -6.74
C PRO A 134 13.03 2.93 -8.06
N LEU A 135 13.83 2.93 -9.12
CA LEU A 135 13.46 2.29 -10.39
C LEU A 135 13.44 0.76 -10.23
N SER A 136 14.44 0.20 -9.54
CA SER A 136 14.45 -1.22 -9.21
C SER A 136 13.28 -1.62 -8.31
N LEU A 137 12.92 -0.78 -7.33
CA LEU A 137 11.74 -0.98 -6.49
C LEU A 137 10.45 -0.98 -7.31
N ALA A 138 10.31 -0.03 -8.25
CA ALA A 138 9.16 0.04 -9.15
C ALA A 138 9.05 -1.22 -10.02
N CYS A 139 10.15 -1.66 -10.66
CA CYS A 139 10.18 -2.89 -11.46
C CYS A 139 9.73 -4.12 -10.66
N ASP A 140 10.08 -4.17 -9.37
CA ASP A 140 9.80 -5.30 -8.47
C ASP A 140 8.41 -5.24 -7.81
N ASN A 141 7.49 -4.47 -8.38
CA ASN A 141 6.13 -4.32 -7.86
C ASN A 141 6.09 -3.77 -6.43
N ALA A 142 7.05 -2.92 -6.06
CA ALA A 142 7.16 -2.22 -4.78
C ALA A 142 7.02 -3.18 -3.56
N TRP A 143 7.59 -4.37 -3.65
CA TRP A 143 7.60 -5.42 -2.60
C TRP A 143 6.20 -5.82 -2.09
N SER A 144 5.18 -5.71 -2.94
CA SER A 144 3.81 -6.08 -2.60
C SER A 144 3.73 -7.55 -2.16
N GLY A 145 3.38 -7.80 -0.90
CA GLY A 145 3.27 -9.13 -0.29
C GLY A 145 1.85 -9.51 0.13
N GLY A 146 0.92 -8.55 0.13
CA GLY A 146 -0.49 -8.77 0.45
C GLY A 146 -1.10 -7.65 1.30
N LEU A 147 -2.38 -7.82 1.61
CA LEU A 147 -3.17 -6.83 2.35
C LEU A 147 -4.20 -7.54 3.21
N VAL A 148 -4.39 -7.07 4.44
CA VAL A 148 -5.51 -7.48 5.30
C VAL A 148 -6.39 -6.28 5.57
N LEU A 149 -7.69 -6.41 5.30
CA LEU A 149 -8.70 -5.37 5.46
C LEU A 149 -9.55 -5.64 6.70
N GLY A 150 -9.84 -4.59 7.47
CA GLY A 150 -10.93 -4.59 8.44
C GLY A 150 -12.28 -4.29 7.78
N ASP A 151 -13.31 -4.13 8.61
CA ASP A 151 -14.62 -3.73 8.12
C ASP A 151 -14.62 -2.26 7.67
N PRO A 152 -15.47 -1.89 6.69
CA PRO A 152 -15.63 -0.50 6.27
C PRO A 152 -16.07 0.42 7.41
N ILE A 153 -15.56 1.63 7.41
CA ILE A 153 -16.01 2.69 8.33
C ILE A 153 -17.46 3.06 7.99
N ASN A 154 -18.37 2.87 8.94
CA ASN A 154 -19.76 3.21 8.75
C ASN A 154 -19.95 4.71 8.53
N ASN A 155 -20.71 5.09 7.49
CA ASN A 155 -21.00 6.50 7.14
C ASN A 155 -19.71 7.34 7.08
N TRP A 156 -18.65 6.81 6.44
CA TRP A 156 -17.36 7.47 6.38
C TRP A 156 -17.41 8.89 5.80
N GLN A 157 -18.38 9.19 4.92
CA GLN A 157 -18.57 10.50 4.31
C GLN A 157 -18.99 11.59 5.33
N GLU A 158 -19.55 11.17 6.47
CA GLU A 158 -19.99 12.06 7.55
C GLU A 158 -18.90 12.25 8.62
N LYS A 159 -17.73 11.60 8.47
CA LYS A 159 -16.67 11.65 9.45
C LYS A 159 -15.68 12.78 9.17
N ASP A 160 -15.27 13.47 10.23
CA ASP A 160 -14.10 14.34 10.18
C ASP A 160 -12.83 13.49 10.39
N PHE A 161 -12.05 13.33 9.34
CA PHE A 161 -10.81 12.56 9.41
C PHE A 161 -9.72 13.21 10.26
N LEU A 162 -9.87 14.50 10.62
CA LEU A 162 -9.00 15.16 11.61
C LEU A 162 -9.16 14.54 13.01
N ASP A 163 -10.35 14.04 13.34
CA ASP A 163 -10.64 13.44 14.63
C ASP A 163 -10.30 11.94 14.70
N ILE A 164 -10.02 11.31 13.56
CA ILE A 164 -9.72 9.87 13.52
C ILE A 164 -8.25 9.64 13.86
N GLN A 165 -8.02 8.86 14.92
CA GLN A 165 -6.70 8.42 15.33
C GLN A 165 -6.44 7.00 14.82
N SER A 166 -5.25 6.78 14.29
CA SER A 166 -4.70 5.47 13.99
C SER A 166 -3.92 4.98 15.21
N THR A 167 -4.24 3.77 15.69
CA THR A 167 -3.55 3.13 16.82
C THR A 167 -2.99 1.78 16.40
N CYS A 168 -1.69 1.60 16.58
CA CYS A 168 -0.99 0.32 16.44
C CYS A 168 -0.90 -0.37 17.79
N GLU A 169 -1.39 -1.62 17.89
CA GLU A 169 -1.13 -2.53 18.99
C GLU A 169 -0.27 -3.69 18.47
N TRP A 170 0.87 -3.91 19.09
CA TRP A 170 1.78 -4.99 18.73
C TRP A 170 2.13 -5.81 19.97
N ASN A 171 1.59 -7.01 20.08
CA ASN A 171 1.70 -7.86 21.28
C ASN A 171 1.25 -7.13 22.57
N ASN A 172 2.11 -7.12 23.56
CA ASN A 172 1.91 -6.40 24.84
C ASN A 172 2.74 -5.10 24.90
N GLU A 173 3.21 -4.59 23.77
CA GLU A 173 3.99 -3.36 23.74
C GLU A 173 3.10 -2.13 23.97
N PRO A 174 3.68 -0.98 24.36
CA PRO A 174 2.94 0.27 24.45
C PRO A 174 2.28 0.61 23.10
N ARG A 175 1.03 1.04 23.15
CA ARG A 175 0.29 1.50 21.97
C ARG A 175 0.96 2.72 21.35
N LEU A 176 1.04 2.73 20.03
CA LEU A 176 1.42 3.92 19.25
C LEU A 176 0.15 4.51 18.65
N THR A 177 -0.03 5.82 18.77
CA THR A 177 -1.22 6.52 18.24
C THR A 177 -0.80 7.81 17.54
N THR A 178 -1.42 8.08 16.38
CA THR A 178 -1.22 9.30 15.59
C THR A 178 -2.45 9.60 14.73
N GLY A 179 -2.57 10.80 14.16
CA GLY A 179 -3.67 11.14 13.27
C GLY A 179 -3.59 10.38 11.94
N VAL A 180 -4.73 9.93 11.41
CA VAL A 180 -4.74 9.20 10.12
C VAL A 180 -4.29 10.08 8.95
N LEU A 181 -4.47 11.41 9.04
CA LEU A 181 -4.08 12.35 8.00
C LEU A 181 -2.57 12.63 7.95
N ASP A 182 -1.79 12.17 8.94
CA ASP A 182 -0.34 12.37 8.96
C ASP A 182 0.35 11.69 7.75
N ALA A 183 -0.26 10.63 7.19
CA ALA A 183 0.19 9.97 5.96
C ALA A 183 -0.30 10.67 4.67
N LYS A 184 -1.09 11.73 4.74
CA LYS A 184 -1.68 12.44 3.59
C LYS A 184 -2.45 11.49 2.65
N PRO A 185 -3.39 10.70 3.16
CA PRO A 185 -4.00 9.61 2.40
C PRO A 185 -4.77 10.09 1.15
N PHE A 186 -5.48 11.22 1.22
CA PHE A 186 -6.26 11.73 0.09
C PHE A 186 -5.39 12.36 -1.00
N GLU A 187 -4.30 13.04 -0.63
CA GLU A 187 -3.31 13.55 -1.57
C GLU A 187 -2.61 12.41 -2.32
N ASN A 188 -2.18 11.39 -1.58
CA ASN A 188 -1.53 10.22 -2.14
C ASN A 188 -2.48 9.42 -3.04
N LEU A 189 -3.74 9.24 -2.63
CA LEU A 189 -4.78 8.61 -3.45
C LEU A 189 -4.99 9.37 -4.76
N SER A 190 -5.16 10.70 -4.68
CA SER A 190 -5.34 11.57 -5.85
C SER A 190 -4.17 11.48 -6.82
N TRP A 191 -2.93 11.53 -6.29
CA TRP A 191 -1.74 11.36 -7.08
C TRP A 191 -1.74 10.02 -7.82
N LEU A 192 -1.99 8.92 -7.09
CA LEU A 192 -1.92 7.58 -7.69
C LEU A 192 -2.99 7.40 -8.78
N ILE A 193 -4.22 7.84 -8.55
CA ILE A 193 -5.30 7.71 -9.54
C ILE A 193 -4.96 8.49 -10.82
N ASN A 194 -4.46 9.72 -10.69
CA ASN A 194 -4.03 10.51 -11.85
C ASN A 194 -2.87 9.83 -12.60
N GLU A 195 -1.90 9.30 -11.88
CA GLU A 195 -0.76 8.57 -12.43
C GLU A 195 -1.21 7.31 -13.20
N LEU A 196 -2.12 6.52 -12.61
CA LEU A 196 -2.67 5.33 -13.25
C LEU A 196 -3.48 5.66 -14.51
N HIS A 197 -4.28 6.73 -14.50
CA HIS A 197 -5.01 7.20 -15.69
C HIS A 197 -4.05 7.68 -16.79
N SER A 198 -3.02 8.46 -16.45
CA SER A 198 -2.05 8.95 -17.42
C SER A 198 -1.32 7.82 -18.15
N ARG A 199 -1.07 6.72 -17.42
CA ARG A 199 -0.43 5.50 -17.93
C ARG A 199 -1.41 4.51 -18.58
N LYS A 200 -2.71 4.83 -18.61
CA LYS A 200 -3.76 3.90 -19.08
C LYS A 200 -3.71 2.54 -18.36
N SER A 201 -3.31 2.57 -17.10
CA SER A 201 -3.28 1.38 -16.24
C SER A 201 -4.68 0.89 -15.92
N GLU A 202 -4.80 -0.39 -15.60
CA GLU A 202 -6.09 -0.97 -15.24
C GLU A 202 -6.62 -0.34 -13.96
N LEU A 203 -7.78 0.33 -14.04
CA LEU A 203 -8.57 0.84 -12.92
C LEU A 203 -10.01 0.37 -13.06
N LYS A 204 -10.55 -0.23 -12.00
CA LYS A 204 -11.92 -0.76 -11.97
C LYS A 204 -12.59 -0.45 -10.64
N PRO A 205 -13.91 -0.31 -10.62
CA PRO A 205 -14.69 -0.28 -9.38
C PRO A 205 -14.41 -1.51 -8.52
N GLY A 206 -14.40 -1.32 -7.19
CA GLY A 206 -14.09 -2.36 -6.22
C GLY A 206 -12.60 -2.67 -6.07
N MET A 207 -11.69 -2.05 -6.82
CA MET A 207 -10.26 -2.12 -6.54
C MET A 207 -9.93 -1.41 -5.24
N ILE A 208 -8.95 -1.95 -4.51
CA ILE A 208 -8.47 -1.41 -3.24
C ILE A 208 -7.18 -0.63 -3.43
N ILE A 209 -7.13 0.57 -2.90
CA ILE A 209 -5.93 1.40 -2.88
C ILE A 209 -5.49 1.62 -1.44
N ILE A 210 -4.19 1.45 -1.15
CA ILE A 210 -3.54 1.86 0.10
C ILE A 210 -2.47 2.91 -0.20
N THR A 211 -2.28 3.87 0.70
CA THR A 211 -1.66 5.17 0.35
C THR A 211 -0.46 5.56 1.19
N GLY A 212 0.04 4.66 2.00
CA GLY A 212 1.18 4.87 2.87
C GLY A 212 0.83 4.85 4.35
N SER A 213 1.77 4.38 5.15
CA SER A 213 1.62 4.18 6.58
C SER A 213 1.88 5.44 7.39
N VAL A 214 1.11 5.61 8.47
CA VAL A 214 1.35 6.64 9.50
C VAL A 214 2.44 6.23 10.49
N PHE A 215 2.81 4.96 10.55
CA PHE A 215 3.87 4.44 11.41
C PHE A 215 5.06 3.94 10.59
N LYS A 216 6.21 3.83 11.24
CA LYS A 216 7.39 3.22 10.62
C LYS A 216 7.11 1.75 10.32
N VAL A 217 7.56 1.29 9.15
CA VAL A 217 7.56 -0.11 8.77
C VAL A 217 8.29 -0.95 9.82
N ARG A 218 7.72 -2.12 10.15
CA ARG A 218 8.26 -3.00 11.17
C ARG A 218 8.24 -4.46 10.73
N GLN A 219 9.36 -5.16 10.90
CA GLN A 219 9.47 -6.57 10.60
C GLN A 219 8.66 -7.42 11.59
N ALA A 220 7.83 -8.32 11.07
CA ALA A 220 7.05 -9.26 11.86
C ALA A 220 7.84 -10.55 12.18
N LYS A 221 7.43 -11.22 13.27
CA LYS A 221 8.01 -12.48 13.76
C LYS A 221 6.90 -13.47 14.06
N VAL A 222 7.25 -14.76 14.03
CA VAL A 222 6.33 -15.81 14.51
C VAL A 222 5.92 -15.54 15.96
N GLY A 223 4.62 -15.64 16.22
CA GLY A 223 4.01 -15.35 17.52
C GLY A 223 3.45 -13.94 17.66
N ASP A 224 3.74 -13.01 16.72
CA ASP A 224 3.19 -11.67 16.77
C ASP A 224 1.66 -11.64 16.61
N LYS A 225 1.02 -10.81 17.42
CA LYS A 225 -0.39 -10.43 17.33
C LYS A 225 -0.44 -8.92 17.14
N ILE A 226 -1.01 -8.50 16.02
CA ILE A 226 -0.93 -7.11 15.57
C ILE A 226 -2.34 -6.63 15.26
N ASN A 227 -2.68 -5.45 15.79
CA ASN A 227 -3.94 -4.77 15.51
C ASN A 227 -3.66 -3.36 15.01
N HIS A 228 -4.46 -2.94 14.04
CA HIS A 228 -4.62 -1.55 13.65
C HIS A 228 -6.05 -1.11 13.95
N ILE A 229 -6.20 -0.03 14.71
CA ILE A 229 -7.49 0.48 15.18
C ILE A 229 -7.64 1.93 14.73
N LEU A 230 -8.77 2.27 14.15
CA LEU A 230 -9.13 3.62 13.74
C LEU A 230 -10.16 4.19 14.73
N SER A 231 -9.72 4.75 15.87
CA SER A 231 -10.60 5.24 16.93
C SER A 231 -11.73 4.23 17.22
N ASP A 232 -13.00 4.67 17.16
CA ASP A 232 -14.19 3.82 17.31
C ASP A 232 -14.75 3.37 15.94
N HIS A 233 -13.98 3.52 14.84
CA HIS A 233 -14.50 3.37 13.48
C HIS A 233 -14.09 2.07 12.80
N GLY A 234 -13.27 1.26 13.41
CA GLY A 234 -12.91 -0.02 12.85
C GLY A 234 -11.56 -0.55 13.31
N LYS A 235 -11.36 -1.83 13.03
CA LYS A 235 -10.17 -2.57 13.44
C LYS A 235 -9.81 -3.62 12.41
N VAL A 236 -8.52 -3.82 12.21
CA VAL A 236 -7.96 -4.97 11.48
C VAL A 236 -6.95 -5.69 12.37
N SER A 237 -6.92 -7.03 12.29
CA SER A 237 -6.11 -7.88 13.16
C SER A 237 -5.42 -8.98 12.38
N ILE A 238 -4.14 -9.21 12.70
CA ILE A 238 -3.40 -10.37 12.20
C ILE A 238 -2.71 -11.12 13.34
N ALA A 239 -2.52 -12.42 13.14
CA ALA A 239 -1.65 -13.27 13.96
C ALA A 239 -0.62 -13.94 13.04
N VAL A 240 0.65 -13.93 13.43
CA VAL A 240 1.77 -14.46 12.63
C VAL A 240 2.20 -15.81 13.18
N ILE A 241 2.23 -16.85 12.32
CA ILE A 241 2.65 -18.22 12.66
C ILE A 241 3.78 -18.73 11.78
#